data_42ac048119a5587a499dfda723d7631f
#
_entry.id   42ac048119a5587a499dfda723d7631f
#
_cell.length_a   1.000
_cell.length_b   1.000
_cell.length_c   1.000
_cell.angle_alpha   90.00
_cell.angle_beta   90.00
_cell.angle_gamma   90.00
#
_symmetry.space_group_name_H-M   'P 1'
#
loop_
_entity.id
_entity.type
_entity.pdbx_description
1 polymer ?
#
loop_
_entity_poly.entity_id
_entity_poly.type
_entity_poly.pdbx_seq_one_letter_code
_entity_poly.pdbx_strand_id
1 'polypeptide(L)'
;KVRKFKCYHCPDCNLYAGSETKTIHGRRMKPNTKYCTGGQKVIIFRSDDPKVTVPKWCPKRRVPPTLRIYHFRSPEIEVGESMLAAKGISFFPYPSRYAVRYEGDSPYTAMEFAKQIKKHSLAELLSMQLLPYEILEIDDGIRPYCFLVERLGHVRCIRFKSDIARENKYEEPDNKAI
;
A
#
# COMPACT_ATOMS: atom_id res chain seq x y z
N LYS A 1 1.84 10.29 13.53
CA LYS A 1 3.17 10.17 12.86
C LYS A 1 3.08 10.78 11.47
N VAL A 2 4.07 11.58 11.06
CA VAL A 2 4.10 12.20 9.74
C VAL A 2 4.59 11.17 8.72
N ARG A 3 3.82 11.00 7.66
CA ARG A 3 4.11 10.08 6.56
C ARG A 3 5.46 10.40 5.89
N LYS A 4 6.31 9.40 5.70
CA LYS A 4 7.60 9.54 5.00
C LYS A 4 7.48 9.05 3.56
N PHE A 5 6.95 9.88 2.67
CA PHE A 5 7.02 9.63 1.25
C PHE A 5 8.42 9.77 0.69
N LYS A 6 8.67 9.09 -0.40
CA LYS A 6 9.85 9.32 -1.23
C LYS A 6 9.43 10.07 -2.48
N CYS A 7 9.85 11.33 -2.61
CA CYS A 7 9.46 12.19 -3.74
C CYS A 7 9.75 11.59 -5.13
N TYR A 8 10.82 10.85 -5.29
CA TYR A 8 11.19 10.28 -6.60
C TYR A 8 10.24 9.18 -7.10
N HIS A 9 9.36 8.65 -6.27
CA HIS A 9 8.30 7.72 -6.67
C HIS A 9 6.94 8.40 -6.88
N CYS A 10 6.83 9.70 -6.56
CA CYS A 10 5.59 10.42 -6.69
C CYS A 10 5.42 10.95 -8.12
N PRO A 11 4.32 10.66 -8.82
CA PRO A 11 4.08 11.13 -10.18
C PRO A 11 4.00 12.67 -10.29
N ASP A 12 3.69 13.35 -9.19
CA ASP A 12 3.64 14.82 -9.15
C ASP A 12 5.01 15.47 -8.93
N CYS A 13 6.05 14.69 -8.66
CA CYS A 13 7.42 15.18 -8.49
C CYS A 13 8.22 14.99 -9.77
N ASN A 14 8.59 16.10 -10.40
CA ASN A 14 9.22 16.13 -11.69
C ASN A 14 10.59 16.79 -11.63
N LEU A 15 11.48 16.41 -12.55
CA LEU A 15 12.78 17.04 -12.77
C LEU A 15 12.78 17.69 -14.15
N TYR A 16 13.03 18.98 -14.18
CA TYR A 16 13.29 19.67 -15.45
C TYR A 16 14.77 19.50 -15.84
N ALA A 17 15.03 18.61 -16.79
CA ALA A 17 16.38 18.29 -17.27
C ALA A 17 16.80 19.07 -18.52
N GLY A 18 16.03 20.10 -18.93
CA GLY A 18 16.37 20.92 -20.08
C GLY A 18 17.63 21.76 -19.86
N SER A 19 18.29 22.18 -20.96
CA SER A 19 19.51 22.99 -20.94
C SER A 19 19.25 24.48 -20.72
N GLU A 20 18.05 24.95 -21.02
CA GLU A 20 17.68 26.36 -20.97
C GLU A 20 16.58 26.63 -19.93
N THR A 21 16.45 27.90 -19.53
CA THR A 21 15.34 28.33 -18.69
C THR A 21 14.03 28.30 -19.47
N LYS A 22 13.02 27.59 -18.93
CA LYS A 22 11.70 27.44 -19.56
C LYS A 22 10.59 27.70 -18.56
N THR A 23 9.45 28.22 -19.03
CA THR A 23 8.25 28.32 -18.21
C THR A 23 7.42 27.03 -18.31
N ILE A 24 7.18 26.38 -17.15
CA ILE A 24 6.38 25.16 -17.04
C ILE A 24 5.26 25.44 -16.04
N HIS A 25 4.02 25.24 -16.46
CA HIS A 25 2.83 25.52 -15.63
C HIS A 25 2.86 26.89 -14.93
N GLY A 26 3.24 27.93 -15.67
CA GLY A 26 3.30 29.32 -15.18
C GLY A 26 4.49 29.62 -14.24
N ARG A 27 5.41 28.68 -14.04
CA ARG A 27 6.62 28.87 -13.23
C ARG A 27 7.89 28.82 -14.10
N ARG A 28 8.78 29.75 -13.89
CA ARG A 28 10.09 29.77 -14.54
C ARG A 28 11.00 28.72 -13.94
N MET A 29 11.41 27.73 -14.74
CA MET A 29 12.29 26.62 -14.36
C MET A 29 13.68 26.85 -14.95
N LYS A 30 14.69 26.72 -14.11
CA LYS A 30 16.09 26.61 -14.53
C LYS A 30 16.44 25.15 -14.84
N PRO A 31 17.52 24.86 -15.58
CA PRO A 31 18.04 23.53 -15.75
C PRO A 31 18.20 22.79 -14.40
N ASN A 32 17.92 21.50 -14.40
CA ASN A 32 18.01 20.63 -13.22
C ASN A 32 17.13 21.05 -12.02
N THR A 33 16.06 21.82 -12.27
CA THR A 33 15.11 22.20 -11.24
C THR A 33 14.12 21.05 -10.96
N LYS A 34 14.03 20.63 -9.71
CA LYS A 34 13.01 19.71 -9.23
C LYS A 34 11.77 20.48 -8.79
N TYR A 35 10.59 20.04 -9.21
CA TYR A 35 9.31 20.70 -8.90
C TYR A 35 8.19 19.69 -8.64
N CYS A 36 7.13 20.16 -8.00
CA CYS A 36 5.95 19.38 -7.69
C CYS A 36 4.70 20.03 -8.28
N THR A 37 3.84 19.22 -8.91
CA THR A 37 2.55 19.63 -9.48
C THR A 37 1.36 19.16 -8.64
N GLY A 38 1.58 18.49 -7.51
CA GLY A 38 0.55 17.86 -6.69
C GLY A 38 -0.28 18.80 -5.80
N GLY A 39 -0.09 20.13 -5.93
CA GLY A 39 -0.86 21.15 -5.23
C GLY A 39 -1.58 22.10 -6.21
N GLN A 40 -2.29 23.08 -5.65
CA GLN A 40 -2.97 24.11 -6.47
C GLN A 40 -1.99 24.95 -7.32
N LYS A 41 -0.75 25.04 -6.88
CA LYS A 41 0.34 25.78 -7.59
C LYS A 41 1.58 24.90 -7.69
N VAL A 42 2.33 25.07 -8.79
CA VAL A 42 3.63 24.42 -8.94
C VAL A 42 4.61 24.95 -7.91
N ILE A 43 5.21 24.06 -7.14
CA ILE A 43 6.20 24.39 -6.11
C ILE A 43 7.56 23.87 -6.54
N ILE A 44 8.56 24.76 -6.56
CA ILE A 44 9.95 24.42 -6.84
C ILE A 44 10.62 23.95 -5.54
N PHE A 45 11.31 22.82 -5.62
CA PHE A 45 12.13 22.33 -4.50
C PHE A 45 13.29 23.29 -4.23
N ARG A 46 13.52 23.57 -2.95
CA ARG A 46 14.67 24.34 -2.49
C ARG A 46 15.90 23.43 -2.35
N SER A 47 17.07 24.03 -2.25
CA SER A 47 18.32 23.27 -2.07
C SER A 47 18.36 22.45 -0.78
N ASP A 48 17.66 22.90 0.27
CA ASP A 48 17.52 22.30 1.58
C ASP A 48 16.35 21.32 1.70
N ASP A 49 15.49 21.23 0.67
CA ASP A 49 14.41 20.26 0.67
C ASP A 49 14.95 18.83 0.57
N PRO A 50 14.40 17.90 1.35
CA PRO A 50 14.89 16.53 1.35
C PRO A 50 14.67 15.85 -0.01
N LYS A 51 15.73 15.25 -0.56
CA LYS A 51 15.70 14.56 -1.86
C LYS A 51 15.01 13.19 -1.79
N VAL A 52 15.05 12.54 -0.66
CA VAL A 52 14.56 11.17 -0.44
C VAL A 52 13.23 11.14 0.30
N THR A 53 13.02 12.07 1.25
CA THR A 53 11.74 12.24 1.96
C THR A 53 10.98 13.42 1.40
N VAL A 54 9.69 13.56 1.71
CA VAL A 54 8.89 14.68 1.23
C VAL A 54 9.15 15.96 2.02
N PRO A 55 9.16 17.12 1.37
CA PRO A 55 9.21 18.41 2.04
C PRO A 55 8.02 18.63 2.99
N LYS A 56 8.18 19.52 3.97
CA LYS A 56 7.12 19.86 4.93
C LYS A 56 5.85 20.40 4.25
N TRP A 57 6.01 21.07 3.13
CA TRP A 57 4.93 21.68 2.36
C TRP A 57 4.18 20.70 1.45
N CYS A 58 4.66 19.44 1.28
CA CYS A 58 4.02 18.47 0.39
C CYS A 58 2.59 18.13 0.85
N PRO A 59 1.56 18.30 0.01
CA PRO A 59 0.18 18.02 0.39
C PRO A 59 -0.02 16.53 0.75
N LYS A 60 0.67 15.64 0.06
CA LYS A 60 0.59 14.19 0.33
C LYS A 60 1.23 13.77 1.66
N ARG A 61 2.00 14.64 2.31
CA ARG A 61 2.63 14.34 3.60
C ARG A 61 1.60 14.12 4.73
N ARG A 62 0.44 14.74 4.63
CA ARG A 62 -0.62 14.72 5.67
C ARG A 62 -1.67 13.63 5.46
N VAL A 63 -1.66 12.97 4.29
CA VAL A 63 -2.60 11.89 4.01
C VAL A 63 -2.03 10.60 4.58
N PRO A 64 -2.73 9.93 5.49
CA PRO A 64 -2.28 8.65 6.01
C PRO A 64 -2.26 7.60 4.86
N PRO A 65 -1.39 6.59 4.94
CA PRO A 65 -1.47 5.46 4.05
C PRO A 65 -2.79 4.74 4.25
N THR A 66 -3.32 4.14 3.20
CA THR A 66 -4.50 3.28 3.28
C THR A 66 -4.07 1.86 3.66
N LEU A 67 -4.74 1.29 4.64
CA LEU A 67 -4.65 -0.12 5.03
C LEU A 67 -5.86 -0.84 4.46
N ARG A 68 -5.62 -1.91 3.68
CA ARG A 68 -6.66 -2.85 3.26
C ARG A 68 -6.32 -4.24 3.72
N ILE A 69 -7.33 -4.99 4.13
CA ILE A 69 -7.22 -6.40 4.47
C ILE A 69 -8.12 -7.15 3.51
N TYR A 70 -7.51 -8.10 2.81
CA TYR A 70 -8.21 -9.00 1.92
C TYR A 70 -8.37 -10.35 2.59
N HIS A 71 -9.58 -10.86 2.56
CA HIS A 71 -9.94 -12.19 3.02
C HIS A 71 -10.47 -13.01 1.83
N PHE A 72 -10.54 -14.34 1.96
CA PHE A 72 -11.19 -15.16 0.94
C PHE A 72 -12.61 -14.66 0.69
N ARG A 73 -13.00 -14.58 -0.57
CA ARG A 73 -14.29 -14.00 -0.94
C ARG A 73 -15.48 -14.92 -0.64
N SER A 74 -15.25 -16.21 -0.38
CA SER A 74 -16.28 -17.14 0.07
C SER A 74 -15.72 -18.15 1.06
N PRO A 75 -16.57 -18.69 1.96
CA PRO A 75 -16.19 -19.75 2.91
C PRO A 75 -15.71 -21.03 2.23
N GLU A 76 -16.26 -21.39 1.07
CA GLU A 76 -15.89 -22.60 0.34
C GLU A 76 -14.45 -22.50 -0.16
N ILE A 77 -14.03 -21.31 -0.62
CA ILE A 77 -12.64 -21.09 -1.03
C ILE A 77 -11.71 -21.20 0.19
N GLU A 78 -12.10 -20.64 1.33
CA GLU A 78 -11.32 -20.71 2.56
C GLU A 78 -11.11 -22.16 3.02
N VAL A 79 -12.18 -22.95 3.06
CA VAL A 79 -12.12 -24.38 3.41
C VAL A 79 -11.25 -25.15 2.42
N GLY A 80 -11.45 -24.94 1.12
CA GLY A 80 -10.66 -25.59 0.06
C GLY A 80 -9.16 -25.30 0.20
N GLU A 81 -8.77 -24.05 0.39
CA GLU A 81 -7.36 -23.64 0.58
C GLU A 81 -6.76 -24.20 1.87
N SER A 82 -7.54 -24.22 2.94
CA SER A 82 -7.12 -24.79 4.22
C SER A 82 -6.87 -26.30 4.13
N MET A 83 -7.70 -27.04 3.38
CA MET A 83 -7.51 -28.46 3.10
C MET A 83 -6.26 -28.73 2.25
N LEU A 84 -6.00 -27.91 1.22
CA LEU A 84 -4.80 -28.04 0.40
C LEU A 84 -3.54 -27.79 1.22
N ALA A 85 -3.55 -26.77 2.06
CA ALA A 85 -2.46 -26.46 2.96
C ALA A 85 -2.20 -27.58 4.00
N ALA A 86 -3.26 -28.22 4.50
CA ALA A 86 -3.14 -29.38 5.41
C ALA A 86 -2.49 -30.60 4.73
N LYS A 87 -2.63 -30.72 3.41
CA LYS A 87 -1.96 -31.76 2.60
C LYS A 87 -0.53 -31.39 2.20
N GLY A 88 0.01 -30.28 2.72
CA GLY A 88 1.37 -29.82 2.40
C GLY A 88 1.51 -29.18 1.02
N ILE A 89 0.40 -28.85 0.36
CA ILE A 89 0.43 -28.15 -0.93
C ILE A 89 0.76 -26.69 -0.67
N SER A 90 1.75 -26.17 -1.42
CA SER A 90 2.19 -24.77 -1.27
C SER A 90 1.05 -23.80 -1.58
N PHE A 91 0.80 -22.90 -0.66
CA PHE A 91 -0.23 -21.88 -0.80
C PHE A 91 0.23 -20.77 -1.77
N PHE A 92 -0.64 -20.42 -2.72
CA PHE A 92 -0.45 -19.30 -3.63
C PHE A 92 -1.70 -18.39 -3.61
N PRO A 93 -1.53 -17.07 -3.28
CA PRO A 93 -2.66 -16.15 -3.17
C PRO A 93 -3.13 -15.67 -4.56
N TYR A 94 -4.14 -16.32 -5.12
CA TYR A 94 -4.77 -15.88 -6.37
C TYR A 94 -5.72 -14.71 -6.10
N PRO A 95 -5.53 -13.52 -6.73
CA PRO A 95 -6.32 -12.32 -6.45
C PRO A 95 -7.83 -12.49 -6.66
N SER A 96 -8.24 -13.34 -7.62
CA SER A 96 -9.65 -13.68 -7.89
C SER A 96 -10.37 -14.39 -6.74
N ARG A 97 -9.65 -14.92 -5.76
CA ARG A 97 -10.19 -15.61 -4.59
C ARG A 97 -10.38 -14.71 -3.36
N TYR A 98 -10.01 -13.44 -3.48
CA TYR A 98 -10.01 -12.49 -2.36
C TYR A 98 -10.98 -11.35 -2.61
N ALA A 99 -11.54 -10.81 -1.53
CA ALA A 99 -12.31 -9.58 -1.49
C ALA A 99 -11.83 -8.71 -0.32
N VAL A 100 -12.12 -7.40 -0.37
CA VAL A 100 -11.78 -6.47 0.71
C VAL A 100 -12.67 -6.74 1.91
N ARG A 101 -12.07 -7.10 3.05
CA ARG A 101 -12.74 -7.24 4.34
C ARG A 101 -12.70 -5.95 5.17
N TYR A 102 -11.63 -5.20 5.06
CA TYR A 102 -11.41 -3.97 5.80
C TYR A 102 -10.66 -2.94 4.95
N GLU A 103 -11.06 -1.69 5.08
CA GLU A 103 -10.33 -0.53 4.54
C GLU A 103 -10.34 0.60 5.55
N GLY A 104 -9.18 1.23 5.80
CA GLY A 104 -9.04 2.33 6.73
C GLY A 104 -7.64 2.95 6.67
N ASP A 105 -7.38 3.86 7.58
CA ASP A 105 -6.07 4.51 7.69
C ASP A 105 -5.04 3.55 8.29
N SER A 106 -3.85 3.52 7.69
CA SER A 106 -2.72 2.79 8.26
C SER A 106 -1.92 3.67 9.24
N PRO A 107 -1.60 3.18 10.45
CA PRO A 107 -0.71 3.88 11.36
C PRO A 107 0.74 3.91 10.87
N TYR A 108 1.08 3.10 9.87
CA TYR A 108 2.43 2.93 9.34
C TYR A 108 2.46 3.08 7.83
N THR A 109 3.59 3.57 7.29
CA THR A 109 3.94 3.34 5.89
C THR A 109 4.38 1.89 5.71
N ALA A 110 4.36 1.38 4.46
CA ALA A 110 4.78 0.01 4.17
C ALA A 110 6.21 -0.30 4.66
N MET A 111 7.13 0.65 4.54
CA MET A 111 8.50 0.46 5.03
C MET A 111 8.60 0.46 6.57
N GLU A 112 7.82 1.29 7.24
CA GLU A 112 7.76 1.29 8.70
C GLU A 112 7.15 -0.02 9.20
N PHE A 113 6.05 -0.47 8.59
CA PHE A 113 5.42 -1.74 8.90
C PHE A 113 6.40 -2.91 8.74
N ALA A 114 7.09 -3.01 7.60
CA ALA A 114 8.08 -4.07 7.35
C ALA A 114 9.24 -4.09 8.36
N LYS A 115 9.55 -2.96 8.99
CA LYS A 115 10.53 -2.88 10.08
C LYS A 115 9.94 -3.31 11.43
N GLN A 116 8.71 -2.88 11.70
CA GLN A 116 8.06 -3.13 12.99
C GLN A 116 7.60 -4.58 13.13
N ILE A 117 7.13 -5.23 12.04
CA ILE A 117 6.67 -6.61 12.06
C ILE A 117 7.77 -7.63 12.45
N LYS A 118 9.03 -7.25 12.35
CA LYS A 118 10.16 -8.05 12.83
C LYS A 118 10.32 -8.03 14.35
N LYS A 119 9.65 -7.10 15.04
CA LYS A 119 9.82 -6.84 16.47
C LYS A 119 8.52 -6.98 17.27
N HIS A 120 7.40 -6.89 16.61
CA HIS A 120 6.06 -6.85 17.22
C HIS A 120 5.11 -7.79 16.47
N SER A 121 4.14 -8.33 17.17
CA SER A 121 3.06 -9.10 16.55
C SER A 121 2.12 -8.21 15.71
N LEU A 122 1.38 -8.82 14.79
CA LEU A 122 0.38 -8.12 13.99
C LEU A 122 -0.70 -7.45 14.86
N ALA A 123 -1.16 -8.15 15.90
CA ALA A 123 -2.19 -7.63 16.80
C ALA A 123 -1.74 -6.36 17.54
N GLU A 124 -0.47 -6.32 17.98
CA GLU A 124 0.10 -5.13 18.61
C GLU A 124 0.23 -3.96 17.63
N LEU A 125 0.59 -4.22 16.38
CA LEU A 125 0.82 -3.16 15.39
C LEU A 125 -0.47 -2.55 14.85
N LEU A 126 -1.50 -3.37 14.64
CA LEU A 126 -2.72 -2.96 13.95
C LEU A 126 -3.93 -2.85 14.88
N SER A 127 -3.79 -3.29 16.15
CA SER A 127 -4.89 -3.37 17.13
C SER A 127 -6.09 -4.18 16.60
N MET A 128 -5.82 -5.18 15.75
CA MET A 128 -6.81 -6.09 15.18
C MET A 128 -6.21 -7.47 14.96
N GLN A 129 -7.07 -8.47 14.99
CA GLN A 129 -6.68 -9.86 14.71
C GLN A 129 -6.77 -10.11 13.21
N LEU A 130 -5.70 -10.65 12.64
CA LEU A 130 -5.66 -11.14 11.28
C LEU A 130 -5.70 -12.66 11.27
N LEU A 131 -6.39 -13.20 10.29
CA LEU A 131 -6.50 -14.63 10.08
C LEU A 131 -5.35 -15.16 9.19
N PRO A 132 -4.99 -16.43 9.31
CA PRO A 132 -4.07 -17.06 8.37
C PRO A 132 -4.54 -16.89 6.93
N TYR A 133 -3.57 -16.64 6.03
CA TYR A 133 -3.77 -16.42 4.61
C TYR A 133 -4.47 -15.11 4.22
N GLU A 134 -4.82 -14.25 5.17
CA GLU A 134 -5.22 -12.88 4.83
C GLU A 134 -4.05 -12.11 4.21
N ILE A 135 -4.40 -11.16 3.34
CA ILE A 135 -3.44 -10.29 2.69
C ILE A 135 -3.67 -8.88 3.20
N LEU A 136 -2.61 -8.29 3.72
CA LEU A 136 -2.58 -6.92 4.18
C LEU A 136 -1.92 -6.06 3.11
N GLU A 137 -2.62 -5.04 2.62
CA GLU A 137 -2.08 -4.03 1.71
C GLU A 137 -1.88 -2.72 2.46
N ILE A 138 -0.71 -2.13 2.31
CA ILE A 138 -0.45 -0.75 2.73
C ILE A 138 -0.16 0.05 1.47
N ASP A 139 -1.10 0.92 1.13
CA ASP A 139 -1.00 1.83 -0.01
C ASP A 139 -0.67 3.23 0.49
N ASP A 140 0.53 3.68 0.21
CA ASP A 140 0.96 5.02 0.58
C ASP A 140 0.76 6.05 -0.55
N GLY A 141 -0.03 5.71 -1.56
CA GLY A 141 -0.37 6.55 -2.71
C GLY A 141 0.75 6.66 -3.75
N ILE A 142 1.81 5.86 -3.60
CA ILE A 142 2.90 5.75 -4.56
C ILE A 142 2.85 4.38 -5.23
N ARG A 143 2.80 3.36 -4.41
CA ARG A 143 2.59 1.98 -4.83
C ARG A 143 2.15 1.14 -3.63
N PRO A 144 1.20 0.23 -3.82
CA PRO A 144 0.79 -0.67 -2.76
C PRO A 144 1.88 -1.70 -2.45
N TYR A 145 2.00 -2.04 -1.19
CA TYR A 145 2.81 -3.15 -0.70
C TYR A 145 1.90 -4.17 -0.04
N CYS A 146 2.02 -5.42 -0.46
CA CYS A 146 1.17 -6.50 0.04
C CYS A 146 1.98 -7.48 0.88
N PHE A 147 1.37 -7.94 1.96
CA PHE A 147 1.95 -8.85 2.93
C PHE A 147 0.97 -10.00 3.17
N LEU A 148 1.42 -11.23 3.02
CA LEU A 148 0.66 -12.43 3.33
C LEU A 148 0.85 -12.80 4.80
N VAL A 149 -0.23 -13.05 5.51
CA VAL A 149 -0.23 -13.62 6.85
C VAL A 149 -0.14 -15.14 6.74
N GLU A 150 0.95 -15.73 7.18
CA GLU A 150 1.17 -17.17 7.16
C GLU A 150 0.55 -17.85 8.40
N ARG A 151 0.45 -19.17 8.37
CA ARG A 151 -0.29 -19.98 9.34
C ARG A 151 0.12 -19.76 10.80
N LEU A 152 1.39 -19.44 11.05
CA LEU A 152 1.93 -19.19 12.40
C LEU A 152 2.00 -17.69 12.75
N GLY A 153 1.29 -16.84 11.99
CA GLY A 153 1.33 -15.39 12.20
C GLY A 153 2.58 -14.71 11.62
N HIS A 154 3.45 -15.44 10.95
CA HIS A 154 4.53 -14.84 10.18
C HIS A 154 3.98 -14.04 9.02
N VAL A 155 4.70 -12.99 8.65
CA VAL A 155 4.28 -12.07 7.59
C VAL A 155 5.34 -12.01 6.53
N ARG A 156 4.94 -12.26 5.28
CA ARG A 156 5.82 -12.25 4.13
C ARG A 156 5.35 -11.23 3.09
N CYS A 157 6.27 -10.37 2.64
CA CYS A 157 5.98 -9.48 1.52
C CYS A 157 5.80 -10.29 0.23
N ILE A 158 4.72 -10.02 -0.50
CA ILE A 158 4.35 -10.74 -1.72
C ILE A 158 4.04 -9.78 -2.86
N ARG A 159 4.09 -10.30 -4.09
CA ARG A 159 3.48 -9.64 -5.25
C ARG A 159 2.03 -10.09 -5.34
N PHE A 160 1.10 -9.16 -5.21
CA PHE A 160 -0.33 -9.43 -5.28
C PHE A 160 -1.00 -8.35 -6.12
N LYS A 161 -1.86 -8.76 -7.06
CA LYS A 161 -2.63 -7.83 -7.90
C LYS A 161 -3.89 -7.42 -7.16
N SER A 162 -3.73 -6.48 -6.25
CA SER A 162 -4.80 -6.01 -5.37
C SER A 162 -5.93 -5.27 -6.10
N ASP A 163 -5.66 -4.72 -7.28
CA ASP A 163 -6.66 -4.16 -8.17
C ASP A 163 -7.77 -5.18 -8.51
N ILE A 164 -7.40 -6.42 -8.87
CA ILE A 164 -8.36 -7.50 -9.13
C ILE A 164 -9.16 -7.85 -7.87
N ALA A 165 -8.49 -8.00 -6.73
CA ALA A 165 -9.15 -8.36 -5.47
C ALA A 165 -10.10 -7.28 -4.95
N ARG A 166 -9.84 -5.99 -5.27
CA ARG A 166 -10.72 -4.87 -4.90
C ARG A 166 -12.04 -4.85 -5.66
N GLU A 167 -12.07 -5.41 -6.85
CA GLU A 167 -13.29 -5.50 -7.68
C GLU A 167 -14.20 -6.64 -7.24
N ASN A 168 -13.67 -7.63 -6.51
CA ASN A 168 -14.43 -8.76 -6.04
C ASN A 168 -15.32 -8.38 -4.85
N LYS A 169 -16.51 -8.99 -4.79
CA LYS A 169 -17.41 -8.91 -3.65
C LYS A 169 -17.30 -10.17 -2.81
N TYR A 170 -17.58 -10.03 -1.52
CA TYR A 170 -17.73 -11.15 -0.62
C TYR A 170 -19.01 -11.92 -0.98
N GLU A 171 -18.90 -13.23 -1.09
CA GLU A 171 -20.01 -14.14 -1.36
C GLU A 171 -20.49 -14.69 0.00
N GLU A 172 -21.68 -14.27 0.43
CA GLU A 172 -22.28 -14.87 1.61
C GLU A 172 -22.60 -16.34 1.35
N PRO A 173 -22.45 -17.22 2.36
CA PRO A 173 -22.85 -18.60 2.20
C PRO A 173 -24.31 -18.68 1.84
N ASP A 174 -24.63 -19.47 0.81
CA ASP A 174 -26.01 -19.69 0.38
C ASP A 174 -26.80 -20.28 1.55
N ASN A 175 -27.64 -19.48 2.19
CA ASN A 175 -28.59 -19.89 3.23
C ASN A 175 -29.74 -20.77 2.65
N LYS A 176 -29.50 -21.44 1.52
CA LYS A 176 -30.47 -22.31 0.87
C LYS A 176 -30.12 -23.77 1.03
N ALA A 177 -29.91 -24.22 2.28
CA ALA A 177 -29.89 -25.65 2.57
C ALA A 177 -30.28 -25.89 4.03
N ILE A 178 -31.54 -25.78 4.35
CA ILE A 178 -32.21 -26.58 5.38
C ILE A 178 -33.58 -26.98 4.83
#